data_9f867037f651e7a696871f60c3a46555
#
_entry.id   9f867037f651e7a696871f60c3a46555
#
_cell.length_a   1.000
_cell.length_b   1.000
_cell.length_c   1.000
_cell.angle_alpha   90.00
_cell.angle_beta   90.00
_cell.angle_gamma   90.00
#
_symmetry.space_group_name_H-M   'P 1'
#
loop_
_entity.id
_entity.type
_entity.pdbx_description
1 polymer ?
#
loop_
_entity_poly.entity_id
_entity_poly.type
_entity_poly.pdbx_seq_one_letter_code
_entity_poly.pdbx_strand_id
1 'polypeptide(L)'
;MIVSLGDLMVDAYFQIPDRRNPRTDTRGRVELAAGGSAANFAVWIARHGRRSGLIGRVGDDFLGRALVADLKHEGVCPYLAFDPDPEHGTGRVGVIVAADGERDMVCDRRANARLSVEDIPEDVVSGAEWLHVSGYVFLEDAPAKAARHCINVAREAGVPVSIDPAAYSFIQALGRQAFFKLCEGAAVILPNLDEGRAMTGLERPEDIASCLLDHFPVVALKLGADGCLGMARQWAGMAGSAGIPGSAGIAGAVGAMGAGADAVARPGVVAGTGPAPGWGADRQAREKGLVARVRFAAVPAQVVDTTGAGDAFDAGFVLEYSRGAGLAASLALANEMGARAVSKIGAR
;
A
#
# COMPACT_ATOMS: atom_id res chain seq x y z
N MET A 1 -12.65 11.21 -0.65
CA MET A 1 -12.11 10.24 -1.62
C MET A 1 -10.72 9.82 -1.17
N ILE A 2 -10.38 8.52 -1.25
CA ILE A 2 -9.01 8.01 -1.03
C ILE A 2 -8.31 8.01 -2.38
N VAL A 3 -7.13 8.65 -2.46
CA VAL A 3 -6.36 8.78 -3.70
C VAL A 3 -5.04 8.02 -3.56
N SER A 4 -4.65 7.28 -4.59
CA SER A 4 -3.32 6.66 -4.69
C SER A 4 -2.47 7.33 -5.78
N LEU A 5 -1.15 7.34 -5.57
CA LEU A 5 -0.15 7.82 -6.51
C LEU A 5 0.80 6.70 -6.87
N GLY A 6 0.95 6.40 -8.14
CA GLY A 6 1.92 5.41 -8.63
C GLY A 6 1.55 4.73 -9.93
N ASP A 7 2.10 3.53 -10.09
CA ASP A 7 2.09 2.82 -11.36
C ASP A 7 0.73 2.18 -11.68
N LEU A 8 0.42 2.22 -12.99
CA LEU A 8 -0.59 1.41 -13.65
C LEU A 8 0.10 0.65 -14.78
N MET A 9 0.06 -0.69 -14.76
CA MET A 9 0.86 -1.55 -15.63
C MET A 9 0.04 -2.73 -16.15
N VAL A 10 0.54 -3.40 -17.17
CA VAL A 10 0.06 -4.70 -17.62
C VAL A 10 1.01 -5.78 -17.09
N ASP A 11 0.48 -6.73 -16.33
CA ASP A 11 1.19 -7.92 -15.92
C ASP A 11 0.96 -9.03 -16.94
N ALA A 12 2.02 -9.52 -17.58
CA ALA A 12 2.00 -10.62 -18.53
C ALA A 12 2.56 -11.88 -17.85
N TYR A 13 1.69 -12.80 -17.51
CA TYR A 13 2.04 -14.08 -16.88
C TYR A 13 2.38 -15.12 -17.95
N PHE A 14 3.58 -15.66 -17.90
CA PHE A 14 4.06 -16.73 -18.76
C PHE A 14 4.19 -18.02 -17.95
N GLN A 15 3.25 -18.92 -18.10
CA GLN A 15 3.36 -20.28 -17.54
C GLN A 15 4.09 -21.15 -18.54
N ILE A 16 5.36 -21.47 -18.22
CA ILE A 16 6.24 -22.23 -19.10
C ILE A 16 6.48 -23.63 -18.53
N PRO A 17 6.46 -24.69 -19.38
CA PRO A 17 6.78 -26.03 -18.95
C PRO A 17 8.28 -26.14 -18.60
N ASP A 18 8.66 -27.14 -17.80
CA ASP A 18 10.04 -27.41 -17.39
C ASP A 18 10.99 -27.56 -18.58
N ARG A 19 10.50 -28.15 -19.65
CA ARG A 19 11.28 -28.33 -20.86
C ARG A 19 10.90 -27.28 -21.90
N ARG A 20 11.77 -26.34 -22.15
CA ARG A 20 11.67 -25.37 -23.25
C ARG A 20 12.28 -25.95 -24.51
N ASN A 21 11.71 -25.62 -25.66
CA ASN A 21 12.29 -25.93 -26.97
C ASN A 21 13.27 -24.81 -27.33
N PRO A 22 14.60 -25.03 -27.33
CA PRO A 22 15.55 -23.99 -27.65
C PRO A 22 15.43 -23.56 -29.12
N ARG A 23 15.42 -22.25 -29.36
CA ARG A 23 15.40 -21.63 -30.70
C ARG A 23 14.16 -21.93 -31.55
N THR A 24 13.05 -22.37 -30.92
CA THR A 24 11.76 -22.57 -31.56
C THR A 24 10.64 -22.37 -30.57
N ASP A 25 9.38 -22.54 -31.01
CA ASP A 25 8.19 -22.31 -30.19
C ASP A 25 8.07 -23.33 -29.06
N THR A 26 7.82 -22.82 -27.86
CA THR A 26 7.43 -23.62 -26.71
C THR A 26 5.95 -23.34 -26.40
N ARG A 27 5.14 -24.38 -26.35
CA ARG A 27 3.75 -24.24 -25.92
C ARG A 27 3.71 -23.88 -24.44
N GLY A 28 2.99 -22.82 -24.10
CA GLY A 28 2.77 -22.35 -22.74
C GLY A 28 1.43 -21.64 -22.65
N ARG A 29 1.13 -21.11 -21.47
CA ARG A 29 -0.04 -20.25 -21.25
C ARG A 29 0.46 -18.81 -21.03
N VAL A 30 -0.18 -17.87 -21.70
CA VAL A 30 0.08 -16.44 -21.53
C VAL A 30 -1.21 -15.76 -21.11
N GLU A 31 -1.19 -15.09 -19.97
CA GLU A 31 -2.32 -14.31 -19.48
C GLU A 31 -1.90 -12.87 -19.25
N LEU A 32 -2.79 -11.94 -19.59
CA LEU A 32 -2.59 -10.52 -19.29
C LEU A 32 -3.55 -10.11 -18.17
N ALA A 33 -3.03 -9.41 -17.21
CA ALA A 33 -3.81 -8.82 -16.12
C ALA A 33 -3.47 -7.33 -15.97
N ALA A 34 -4.41 -6.59 -15.41
CA ALA A 34 -4.12 -5.24 -14.97
C ALA A 34 -3.37 -5.29 -13.64
N GLY A 35 -2.29 -4.53 -13.53
CA GLY A 35 -1.37 -4.47 -12.39
C GLY A 35 -0.94 -3.06 -12.05
N GLY A 36 0.12 -2.98 -11.25
CA GLY A 36 0.64 -1.75 -10.65
C GLY A 36 0.14 -1.57 -9.22
N SER A 37 1.07 -1.44 -8.26
CA SER A 37 0.77 -1.41 -6.82
C SER A 37 -0.26 -0.34 -6.45
N ALA A 38 -0.07 0.92 -6.89
CA ALA A 38 -1.02 1.99 -6.61
C ALA A 38 -2.41 1.74 -7.24
N ALA A 39 -2.46 1.13 -8.43
CA ALA A 39 -3.70 0.77 -9.08
C ALA A 39 -4.42 -0.38 -8.36
N ASN A 40 -3.68 -1.39 -7.89
CA ASN A 40 -4.22 -2.48 -7.09
C ASN A 40 -4.83 -1.96 -5.79
N PHE A 41 -4.10 -1.11 -5.06
CA PHE A 41 -4.61 -0.43 -3.87
C PHE A 41 -5.92 0.31 -4.17
N ALA A 42 -5.97 1.13 -5.24
CA ALA A 42 -7.15 1.89 -5.61
C ALA A 42 -8.37 1.01 -5.89
N VAL A 43 -8.17 -0.12 -6.57
CA VAL A 43 -9.24 -1.09 -6.87
C VAL A 43 -9.75 -1.76 -5.59
N TRP A 44 -8.86 -2.15 -4.67
CA TRP A 44 -9.28 -2.70 -3.36
C TRP A 44 -10.11 -1.69 -2.56
N ILE A 45 -9.75 -0.40 -2.56
CA ILE A 45 -10.53 0.68 -1.94
C ILE A 45 -11.93 0.79 -2.58
N ALA A 46 -12.01 0.79 -3.92
CA ALA A 46 -13.28 0.92 -4.64
C ALA A 46 -14.21 -0.27 -4.38
N ARG A 47 -13.68 -1.51 -4.44
CA ARG A 47 -14.44 -2.75 -4.17
C ARG A 47 -15.01 -2.81 -2.74
N HIS A 48 -14.44 -2.03 -1.79
CA HIS A 48 -14.97 -1.88 -0.43
C HIS A 48 -15.89 -0.66 -0.26
N GLY A 49 -16.43 -0.15 -1.37
CA GLY A 49 -17.48 0.88 -1.38
C GLY A 49 -16.98 2.30 -1.04
N ARG A 50 -15.69 2.57 -1.11
CA ARG A 50 -15.16 3.93 -0.93
C ARG A 50 -14.83 4.57 -2.28
N ARG A 51 -15.06 5.89 -2.38
CA ARG A 51 -14.60 6.64 -3.54
C ARG A 51 -13.07 6.56 -3.62
N SER A 52 -12.57 6.07 -4.74
CA SER A 52 -11.15 5.83 -5.00
C SER A 52 -10.67 6.58 -6.24
N GLY A 53 -9.43 7.06 -6.23
CA GLY A 53 -8.78 7.69 -7.37
C GLY A 53 -7.34 7.22 -7.52
N LEU A 54 -6.85 7.18 -8.77
CA LEU A 54 -5.46 6.88 -9.10
C LEU A 54 -4.83 8.03 -9.87
N ILE A 55 -3.73 8.56 -9.37
CA ILE A 55 -2.84 9.50 -10.05
C ILE A 55 -1.65 8.73 -10.59
N GLY A 56 -1.32 8.92 -11.86
CA GLY A 56 -0.20 8.23 -12.52
C GLY A 56 -0.04 8.64 -13.98
N ARG A 57 0.79 7.89 -14.71
CA ARG A 57 1.04 8.14 -16.12
C ARG A 57 1.07 6.83 -16.91
N VAL A 58 0.42 6.79 -18.07
CA VAL A 58 0.36 5.64 -18.99
C VAL A 58 0.71 6.06 -20.40
N GLY A 59 1.08 5.12 -21.26
CA GLY A 59 1.27 5.40 -22.68
C GLY A 59 -0.06 5.69 -23.37
N ASP A 60 -0.04 6.56 -24.38
CA ASP A 60 -1.18 6.77 -25.27
C ASP A 60 -1.27 5.64 -26.31
N ASP A 61 -1.35 4.41 -25.84
CA ASP A 61 -1.41 3.19 -26.62
C ASP A 61 -2.67 2.35 -26.29
N PHE A 62 -2.82 1.22 -26.98
CA PHE A 62 -3.95 0.32 -26.77
C PHE A 62 -4.01 -0.20 -25.32
N LEU A 63 -2.86 -0.55 -24.72
CA LEU A 63 -2.80 -1.10 -23.36
C LEU A 63 -3.18 -0.05 -22.32
N GLY A 64 -2.69 1.19 -22.46
CA GLY A 64 -3.04 2.29 -21.57
C GLY A 64 -4.52 2.59 -21.58
N ARG A 65 -5.13 2.65 -22.77
CA ARG A 65 -6.58 2.86 -22.90
C ARG A 65 -7.39 1.72 -22.31
N ALA A 66 -6.96 0.47 -22.49
CA ALA A 66 -7.61 -0.70 -21.90
C ALA A 66 -7.53 -0.68 -20.36
N LEU A 67 -6.38 -0.35 -19.79
CA LEU A 67 -6.21 -0.23 -18.34
C LEU A 67 -7.05 0.89 -17.73
N VAL A 68 -7.17 2.03 -18.41
CA VAL A 68 -8.06 3.13 -17.97
C VAL A 68 -9.52 2.72 -17.98
N ALA A 69 -9.94 1.96 -19.00
CA ALA A 69 -11.30 1.42 -19.06
C ALA A 69 -11.57 0.42 -17.94
N ASP A 70 -10.60 -0.45 -17.64
CA ASP A 70 -10.65 -1.41 -16.53
C ASP A 70 -10.79 -0.70 -15.18
N LEU A 71 -9.96 0.33 -14.90
CA LEU A 71 -10.09 1.12 -13.67
C LEU A 71 -11.47 1.75 -13.50
N LYS A 72 -12.03 2.31 -14.58
CA LYS A 72 -13.38 2.88 -14.56
C LYS A 72 -14.44 1.82 -14.27
N HIS A 73 -14.29 0.62 -14.85
CA HIS A 73 -15.17 -0.52 -14.58
C HIS A 73 -15.11 -0.95 -13.11
N GLU A 74 -13.92 -0.93 -12.50
CA GLU A 74 -13.71 -1.22 -11.09
C GLU A 74 -14.15 -0.06 -10.14
N GLY A 75 -14.67 1.04 -10.69
CA GLY A 75 -15.15 2.18 -9.90
C GLY A 75 -14.07 3.13 -9.41
N VAL A 76 -12.86 3.08 -9.98
CA VAL A 76 -11.75 3.99 -9.67
C VAL A 76 -11.79 5.20 -10.60
N CYS A 77 -11.67 6.41 -10.07
CA CYS A 77 -11.51 7.64 -10.85
C CYS A 77 -10.07 7.75 -11.35
N PRO A 78 -9.81 7.68 -12.67
CA PRO A 78 -8.45 7.80 -13.20
C PRO A 78 -8.07 9.28 -13.37
N TYR A 79 -7.02 9.70 -12.70
CA TYR A 79 -6.33 10.99 -12.88
C TYR A 79 -4.97 10.69 -13.52
N LEU A 80 -5.01 10.25 -14.78
CA LEU A 80 -3.86 9.71 -15.50
C LEU A 80 -3.44 10.63 -16.64
N ALA A 81 -2.15 10.98 -16.68
CA ALA A 81 -1.53 11.59 -17.84
C ALA A 81 -1.25 10.53 -18.90
N PHE A 82 -1.39 10.90 -20.18
CA PHE A 82 -1.04 10.05 -21.31
C PHE A 82 0.28 10.51 -21.92
N ASP A 83 1.24 9.59 -22.03
CA ASP A 83 2.48 9.86 -22.75
C ASP A 83 2.27 9.65 -24.25
N PRO A 84 2.42 10.72 -25.07
CA PRO A 84 2.15 10.62 -26.50
C PRO A 84 3.29 9.97 -27.30
N ASP A 85 4.47 9.78 -26.67
CA ASP A 85 5.63 9.20 -27.33
C ASP A 85 5.50 7.67 -27.40
N PRO A 86 5.47 7.08 -28.62
CA PRO A 86 5.36 5.62 -28.77
C PRO A 86 6.51 4.83 -28.12
N GLU A 87 7.68 5.44 -27.94
CA GLU A 87 8.83 4.81 -27.24
C GLU A 87 8.54 4.67 -25.73
N HIS A 88 7.66 5.50 -25.20
CA HIS A 88 7.24 5.50 -23.81
C HIS A 88 5.85 4.87 -23.60
N GLY A 89 5.54 3.80 -24.30
CA GLY A 89 4.26 3.11 -24.16
C GLY A 89 3.94 2.70 -22.71
N THR A 90 2.78 2.12 -22.50
CA THR A 90 2.30 1.66 -21.18
C THR A 90 3.27 0.68 -20.52
N GLY A 91 3.50 0.82 -19.21
CA GLY A 91 4.37 -0.04 -18.42
C GLY A 91 3.90 -1.49 -18.41
N ARG A 92 4.84 -2.41 -18.29
CA ARG A 92 4.62 -3.86 -18.36
C ARG A 92 5.49 -4.61 -17.37
N VAL A 93 4.95 -5.69 -16.82
CA VAL A 93 5.71 -6.65 -16.04
C VAL A 93 5.57 -8.01 -16.71
N GLY A 94 6.69 -8.62 -17.09
CA GLY A 94 6.73 -10.03 -17.46
C GLY A 94 6.89 -10.89 -16.22
N VAL A 95 5.92 -11.74 -15.91
CA VAL A 95 5.98 -12.69 -14.79
C VAL A 95 6.16 -14.08 -15.36
N ILE A 96 7.35 -14.65 -15.18
CA ILE A 96 7.67 -16.00 -15.60
C ILE A 96 7.36 -16.92 -14.42
N VAL A 97 6.39 -17.81 -14.61
CA VAL A 97 5.99 -18.79 -13.60
C VAL A 97 6.57 -20.14 -13.98
N ALA A 98 7.48 -20.65 -13.16
CA ALA A 98 8.07 -21.98 -13.33
C ALA A 98 7.07 -23.09 -12.90
N ALA A 99 7.34 -24.34 -13.27
CA ALA A 99 6.44 -25.45 -12.94
C ALA A 99 6.34 -25.75 -11.44
N ASP A 100 7.37 -25.38 -10.66
CA ASP A 100 7.37 -25.47 -9.20
C ASP A 100 6.62 -24.29 -8.51
N GLY A 101 6.14 -23.31 -9.30
CA GLY A 101 5.43 -22.13 -8.82
C GLY A 101 6.31 -20.93 -8.49
N GLU A 102 7.64 -21.07 -8.60
CA GLU A 102 8.57 -19.95 -8.44
C GLU A 102 8.38 -18.93 -9.57
N ARG A 103 8.71 -17.66 -9.27
CA ARG A 103 8.44 -16.54 -10.18
C ARG A 103 9.65 -15.64 -10.34
N ASP A 104 9.95 -15.36 -11.59
CA ASP A 104 10.85 -14.28 -11.98
C ASP A 104 10.05 -13.13 -12.57
N MET A 105 10.41 -11.90 -12.22
CA MET A 105 9.75 -10.70 -12.73
C MET A 105 10.73 -9.83 -13.49
N VAL A 106 10.29 -9.37 -14.66
CA VAL A 106 10.99 -8.35 -15.46
C VAL A 106 10.07 -7.16 -15.59
N CYS A 107 10.47 -6.04 -15.00
CA CYS A 107 9.68 -4.81 -14.97
C CYS A 107 10.22 -3.78 -15.97
N ASP A 108 9.35 -3.28 -16.85
CA ASP A 108 9.60 -2.15 -17.74
C ASP A 108 8.56 -1.07 -17.49
N ARG A 109 8.93 -0.03 -16.71
CA ARG A 109 8.00 1.00 -16.22
C ARG A 109 7.57 2.00 -17.27
N ARG A 110 8.37 2.24 -18.33
CA ARG A 110 8.04 3.09 -19.48
C ARG A 110 7.38 4.42 -19.08
N ALA A 111 6.13 4.67 -19.50
CA ALA A 111 5.40 5.91 -19.18
C ALA A 111 5.32 6.21 -17.68
N ASN A 112 5.20 5.19 -16.81
CA ASN A 112 5.21 5.38 -15.36
C ASN A 112 6.50 6.06 -14.86
N ALA A 113 7.66 5.74 -15.47
CA ALA A 113 8.95 6.35 -15.16
C ALA A 113 9.05 7.83 -15.57
N ARG A 114 8.05 8.38 -16.24
CA ARG A 114 7.99 9.75 -16.73
C ARG A 114 6.92 10.59 -16.04
N LEU A 115 6.28 10.06 -15.01
CA LEU A 115 5.36 10.86 -14.18
C LEU A 115 6.09 12.12 -13.70
N SER A 116 5.48 13.29 -13.90
CA SER A 116 6.09 14.57 -13.61
C SER A 116 5.22 15.43 -12.69
N VAL A 117 5.75 16.54 -12.19
CA VAL A 117 5.01 17.45 -11.29
C VAL A 117 3.77 18.02 -12.00
N GLU A 118 3.86 18.26 -13.30
CA GLU A 118 2.77 18.79 -14.13
C GLU A 118 1.60 17.82 -14.26
N ASP A 119 1.83 16.54 -14.01
CA ASP A 119 0.79 15.49 -14.04
C ASP A 119 -0.02 15.41 -12.74
N ILE A 120 0.37 16.16 -11.69
CA ILE A 120 -0.29 16.10 -10.38
C ILE A 120 -1.49 17.04 -10.32
N PRO A 121 -2.73 16.54 -10.20
CA PRO A 121 -3.91 17.36 -10.02
C PRO A 121 -4.02 17.83 -8.54
N GLU A 122 -3.45 18.98 -8.23
CA GLU A 122 -3.33 19.50 -6.87
C GLU A 122 -4.68 19.66 -6.16
N ASP A 123 -5.73 20.03 -6.91
CA ASP A 123 -7.09 20.15 -6.40
C ASP A 123 -7.67 18.79 -5.95
N VAL A 124 -7.35 17.72 -6.66
CA VAL A 124 -7.73 16.35 -6.29
C VAL A 124 -6.99 15.90 -5.03
N VAL A 125 -5.68 16.20 -4.95
CA VAL A 125 -4.84 15.84 -3.81
C VAL A 125 -5.27 16.60 -2.57
N SER A 126 -5.44 17.92 -2.67
CA SER A 126 -5.83 18.79 -1.55
C SER A 126 -7.26 18.54 -1.07
N GLY A 127 -8.15 18.06 -1.94
CA GLY A 127 -9.53 17.67 -1.61
C GLY A 127 -9.70 16.20 -1.20
N ALA A 128 -8.61 15.42 -1.11
CA ALA A 128 -8.67 14.02 -0.72
C ALA A 128 -8.90 13.85 0.79
N GLU A 129 -9.48 12.70 1.18
CA GLU A 129 -9.53 12.28 2.58
C GLU A 129 -8.22 11.59 3.02
N TRP A 130 -7.51 11.02 2.06
CA TRP A 130 -6.28 10.28 2.26
C TRP A 130 -5.49 10.19 0.96
N LEU A 131 -4.16 10.30 1.05
CA LEU A 131 -3.23 10.01 -0.04
C LEU A 131 -2.41 8.76 0.30
N HIS A 132 -2.42 7.77 -0.59
CA HIS A 132 -1.51 6.62 -0.52
C HIS A 132 -0.46 6.71 -1.63
N VAL A 133 0.81 6.54 -1.31
CA VAL A 133 1.92 6.61 -2.25
C VAL A 133 2.60 5.25 -2.34
N SER A 134 2.65 4.67 -3.53
CA SER A 134 3.46 3.48 -3.79
C SER A 134 4.92 3.90 -4.01
N GLY A 135 5.84 3.35 -3.24
CA GLY A 135 7.26 3.71 -3.24
C GLY A 135 7.98 3.45 -4.58
N TYR A 136 7.36 2.72 -5.51
CA TYR A 136 7.89 2.57 -6.87
C TYR A 136 8.07 3.91 -7.59
N VAL A 137 7.32 4.96 -7.23
CA VAL A 137 7.50 6.30 -7.77
C VAL A 137 8.85 6.93 -7.41
N PHE A 138 9.56 6.40 -6.43
CA PHE A 138 10.85 6.92 -6.02
C PHE A 138 12.04 6.34 -6.80
N LEU A 139 11.80 5.36 -7.69
CA LEU A 139 12.86 4.68 -8.45
C LEU A 139 13.57 5.61 -9.45
N GLU A 140 12.88 6.60 -10.01
CA GLU A 140 13.44 7.55 -10.95
C GLU A 140 13.21 8.99 -10.49
N ASP A 141 14.08 9.91 -10.93
CA ASP A 141 14.12 11.31 -10.47
C ASP A 141 12.82 12.09 -10.75
N ALA A 142 12.21 11.93 -11.93
CA ALA A 142 11.02 12.70 -12.29
C ALA A 142 9.79 12.26 -11.46
N PRO A 143 9.44 10.96 -11.37
CA PRO A 143 8.38 10.49 -10.48
C PRO A 143 8.66 10.77 -9.01
N ALA A 144 9.92 10.70 -8.56
CA ALA A 144 10.27 11.03 -7.16
C ALA A 144 9.99 12.51 -6.84
N LYS A 145 10.28 13.42 -7.77
CA LYS A 145 9.94 14.85 -7.63
C LYS A 145 8.42 15.06 -7.63
N ALA A 146 7.70 14.39 -8.53
CA ALA A 146 6.23 14.43 -8.57
C ALA A 146 5.61 13.91 -7.27
N ALA A 147 6.11 12.80 -6.74
CA ALA A 147 5.65 12.25 -5.47
C ALA A 147 5.93 13.18 -4.29
N ARG A 148 7.12 13.77 -4.22
CA ARG A 148 7.45 14.77 -3.19
C ARG A 148 6.54 16.00 -3.26
N HIS A 149 6.26 16.49 -4.47
CA HIS A 149 5.32 17.57 -4.68
C HIS A 149 3.92 17.19 -4.20
N CYS A 150 3.41 16.02 -4.60
CA CYS A 150 2.11 15.49 -4.20
C CYS A 150 1.99 15.35 -2.67
N ILE A 151 3.02 14.81 -1.99
CA ILE A 151 3.08 14.71 -0.53
C ILE A 151 3.05 16.10 0.13
N ASN A 152 3.74 17.09 -0.43
CA ASN A 152 3.73 18.45 0.11
C ASN A 152 2.35 19.11 -0.03
N VAL A 153 1.69 19.00 -1.19
CA VAL A 153 0.31 19.48 -1.39
C VAL A 153 -0.65 18.84 -0.39
N ALA A 154 -0.58 17.52 -0.22
CA ALA A 154 -1.40 16.79 0.75
C ALA A 154 -1.16 17.31 2.18
N ARG A 155 0.10 17.45 2.59
CA ARG A 155 0.48 17.93 3.92
C ARG A 155 0.00 19.36 4.18
N GLU A 156 0.14 20.27 3.24
CA GLU A 156 -0.30 21.66 3.35
C GLU A 156 -1.83 21.76 3.46
N ALA A 157 -2.56 20.85 2.81
CA ALA A 157 -4.01 20.72 2.91
C ALA A 157 -4.47 19.94 4.15
N GLY A 158 -3.56 19.39 4.97
CA GLY A 158 -3.91 18.55 6.13
C GLY A 158 -4.40 17.15 5.75
N VAL A 159 -4.16 16.69 4.51
CA VAL A 159 -4.49 15.35 4.04
C VAL A 159 -3.43 14.35 4.54
N PRO A 160 -3.82 13.31 5.28
CA PRO A 160 -2.88 12.32 5.76
C PRO A 160 -2.32 11.46 4.63
N VAL A 161 -1.03 11.12 4.73
CA VAL A 161 -0.29 10.37 3.73
C VAL A 161 0.17 9.03 4.29
N SER A 162 -0.08 7.94 3.56
CA SER A 162 0.56 6.64 3.77
C SER A 162 1.50 6.30 2.64
N ILE A 163 2.59 5.59 2.96
CA ILE A 163 3.57 5.13 1.97
C ILE A 163 3.80 3.64 2.14
N ASP A 164 3.70 2.87 1.05
CA ASP A 164 4.30 1.56 0.89
C ASP A 164 5.72 1.74 0.33
N PRO A 165 6.80 1.27 1.00
CA PRO A 165 8.17 1.44 0.54
C PRO A 165 8.51 0.75 -0.79
N ALA A 166 7.74 -0.25 -1.19
CA ALA A 166 7.77 -1.03 -2.43
C ALA A 166 8.94 -2.01 -2.60
N ALA A 167 10.19 -1.56 -2.75
CA ALA A 167 11.29 -2.45 -3.11
C ALA A 167 12.51 -2.31 -2.19
N TYR A 168 12.81 -3.34 -1.41
CA TYR A 168 13.96 -3.34 -0.49
C TYR A 168 15.30 -3.11 -1.20
N SER A 169 15.48 -3.65 -2.41
CA SER A 169 16.72 -3.48 -3.19
C SER A 169 16.96 -2.02 -3.58
N PHE A 170 15.91 -1.29 -3.89
CA PHE A 170 15.99 0.15 -4.14
C PHE A 170 16.39 0.93 -2.88
N ILE A 171 15.77 0.62 -1.74
CA ILE A 171 16.11 1.25 -0.45
C ILE A 171 17.59 1.03 -0.12
N GLN A 172 18.11 -0.18 -0.37
CA GLN A 172 19.53 -0.49 -0.18
C GLN A 172 20.44 0.31 -1.13
N ALA A 173 20.07 0.42 -2.40
CA ALA A 173 20.84 1.15 -3.41
C ALA A 173 20.86 2.66 -3.15
N LEU A 174 19.73 3.25 -2.79
CA LEU A 174 19.59 4.68 -2.49
C LEU A 174 20.22 5.06 -1.15
N GLY A 175 20.20 4.15 -0.19
CA GLY A 175 20.60 4.38 1.19
C GLY A 175 19.48 4.92 2.07
N ARG A 176 19.47 4.49 3.33
CA ARG A 176 18.40 4.74 4.32
C ARG A 176 18.05 6.21 4.49
N GLN A 177 19.05 7.07 4.68
CA GLN A 177 18.81 8.50 4.94
C GLN A 177 18.13 9.19 3.75
N ALA A 178 18.57 8.88 2.52
CA ALA A 178 17.96 9.41 1.32
C ALA A 178 16.51 8.92 1.17
N PHE A 179 16.25 7.64 1.47
CA PHE A 179 14.90 7.09 1.45
C PHE A 179 13.98 7.74 2.48
N PHE A 180 14.42 7.91 3.74
CA PHE A 180 13.63 8.63 4.75
C PHE A 180 13.28 10.05 4.33
N LYS A 181 14.19 10.73 3.65
CA LYS A 181 13.94 12.09 3.12
C LYS A 181 12.84 12.08 2.03
N LEU A 182 12.79 11.04 1.19
CA LEU A 182 11.71 10.87 0.21
C LEU A 182 10.35 10.63 0.89
N CYS A 183 10.33 9.93 2.02
CA CYS A 183 9.12 9.62 2.77
C CYS A 183 8.73 10.69 3.80
N GLU A 184 9.48 11.78 3.91
CA GLU A 184 9.21 12.84 4.89
C GLU A 184 7.80 13.43 4.70
N GLY A 185 7.06 13.57 5.80
CA GLY A 185 5.68 14.05 5.81
C GLY A 185 4.61 12.95 5.76
N ALA A 186 5.00 11.67 5.63
CA ALA A 186 4.07 10.57 5.76
C ALA A 186 3.60 10.37 7.20
N ALA A 187 2.30 10.16 7.38
CA ALA A 187 1.69 9.82 8.66
C ALA A 187 1.79 8.32 8.97
N VAL A 188 1.80 7.48 7.93
CA VAL A 188 1.84 6.02 8.03
C VAL A 188 2.86 5.45 7.07
N ILE A 189 3.66 4.50 7.54
CA ILE A 189 4.54 3.66 6.72
C ILE A 189 4.11 2.20 6.81
N LEU A 190 4.02 1.51 5.67
CA LEU A 190 3.49 0.15 5.54
C LEU A 190 4.52 -0.84 4.93
N PRO A 191 5.70 -1.02 5.53
CA PRO A 191 6.73 -1.89 4.97
C PRO A 191 6.38 -3.38 5.13
N ASN A 192 6.93 -4.23 4.26
CA ASN A 192 7.13 -5.62 4.58
C ASN A 192 8.42 -5.81 5.41
N LEU A 193 8.70 -7.05 5.84
CA LEU A 193 9.84 -7.33 6.72
C LEU A 193 11.18 -6.99 6.06
N ASP A 194 11.36 -7.31 4.77
CA ASP A 194 12.63 -7.07 4.06
C ASP A 194 12.84 -5.57 3.78
N GLU A 195 11.79 -4.85 3.47
CA GLU A 195 11.81 -3.38 3.39
C GLU A 195 12.13 -2.76 4.73
N GLY A 196 11.50 -3.24 5.81
CA GLY A 196 11.80 -2.80 7.17
C GLY A 196 13.26 -3.03 7.57
N ARG A 197 13.83 -4.20 7.21
CA ARG A 197 15.26 -4.50 7.36
C ARG A 197 16.13 -3.53 6.57
N ALA A 198 15.80 -3.30 5.30
CA ALA A 198 16.53 -2.37 4.45
C ALA A 198 16.51 -0.94 4.98
N MET A 199 15.34 -0.48 5.50
CA MET A 199 15.17 0.85 6.09
C MET A 199 15.93 1.04 7.40
N THR A 200 16.03 0.00 8.24
CA THR A 200 16.56 0.15 9.61
C THR A 200 17.91 -0.53 9.84
N GLY A 201 18.18 -1.63 9.12
CA GLY A 201 19.33 -2.53 9.36
C GLY A 201 19.15 -3.43 10.56
N LEU A 202 17.94 -3.54 11.07
CA LEU A 202 17.57 -4.39 12.19
C LEU A 202 16.88 -5.65 11.68
N GLU A 203 16.89 -6.74 12.48
CA GLU A 203 16.34 -8.03 12.06
C GLU A 203 14.99 -8.32 12.71
N ARG A 204 14.81 -7.91 13.96
CA ARG A 204 13.60 -8.26 14.71
C ARG A 204 12.46 -7.31 14.38
N PRO A 205 11.24 -7.83 14.09
CA PRO A 205 10.09 -6.98 13.73
C PRO A 205 9.80 -5.86 14.73
N GLU A 206 9.95 -6.15 16.02
CA GLU A 206 9.71 -5.18 17.09
C GLU A 206 10.72 -4.04 17.09
N ASP A 207 11.98 -4.34 16.86
CA ASP A 207 13.07 -3.36 16.82
C ASP A 207 12.94 -2.50 15.56
N ILE A 208 12.59 -3.12 14.42
CA ILE A 208 12.29 -2.44 13.16
C ILE A 208 11.15 -1.45 13.34
N ALA A 209 10.00 -1.91 13.85
CA ALA A 209 8.83 -1.05 14.02
C ALA A 209 9.10 0.09 15.03
N SER A 210 9.84 -0.18 16.10
CA SER A 210 10.25 0.82 17.08
C SER A 210 11.17 1.90 16.46
N CYS A 211 12.15 1.49 15.65
CA CYS A 211 13.04 2.40 14.94
C CYS A 211 12.28 3.27 13.94
N LEU A 212 11.35 2.68 13.18
CA LEU A 212 10.53 3.41 12.21
C LEU A 212 9.61 4.45 12.87
N LEU A 213 9.17 4.22 14.11
CA LEU A 213 8.41 5.21 14.87
C LEU A 213 9.21 6.51 15.15
N ASP A 214 10.52 6.50 15.03
CA ASP A 214 11.30 7.74 15.15
C ASP A 214 11.11 8.68 13.95
N HIS A 215 10.62 8.13 12.82
CA HIS A 215 10.40 8.84 11.57
C HIS A 215 8.93 8.98 11.19
N PHE A 216 8.07 8.02 11.60
CA PHE A 216 6.65 7.98 11.21
C PHE A 216 5.76 7.85 12.44
N PRO A 217 4.65 8.60 12.53
CA PRO A 217 3.68 8.47 13.62
C PRO A 217 3.09 7.07 13.78
N VAL A 218 2.91 6.36 12.66
CA VAL A 218 2.30 5.03 12.61
C VAL A 218 3.11 4.11 11.70
N VAL A 219 3.31 2.88 12.17
CA VAL A 219 3.99 1.81 11.44
C VAL A 219 3.07 0.60 11.40
N ALA A 220 2.84 0.04 10.20
CA ALA A 220 2.14 -1.22 10.00
C ALA A 220 3.04 -2.18 9.21
N LEU A 221 3.76 -3.04 9.93
CA LEU A 221 4.76 -3.95 9.37
C LEU A 221 4.09 -5.26 8.94
N LYS A 222 4.20 -5.60 7.67
CA LYS A 222 3.73 -6.85 7.05
C LYS A 222 4.75 -7.96 7.31
N LEU A 223 4.31 -9.11 7.87
CA LEU A 223 5.18 -10.23 8.24
C LEU A 223 4.90 -11.50 7.42
N GLY A 224 4.17 -11.38 6.31
CA GLY A 224 3.80 -12.52 5.46
C GLY A 224 3.02 -13.58 6.23
N ALA A 225 3.53 -14.82 6.26
CA ALA A 225 2.91 -15.94 6.96
C ALA A 225 2.85 -15.77 8.48
N ASP A 226 3.62 -14.83 9.06
CA ASP A 226 3.61 -14.50 10.49
C ASP A 226 2.59 -13.39 10.85
N GLY A 227 1.83 -12.89 9.87
CA GLY A 227 0.78 -11.90 10.06
C GLY A 227 1.28 -10.46 9.97
N CYS A 228 1.02 -9.63 10.99
CA CYS A 228 1.42 -8.24 10.99
C CYS A 228 1.67 -7.67 12.39
N LEU A 229 2.46 -6.59 12.45
CA LEU A 229 2.77 -5.84 13.66
C LEU A 229 2.51 -4.35 13.41
N GLY A 230 1.68 -3.72 14.23
CA GLY A 230 1.48 -2.27 14.19
C GLY A 230 1.99 -1.59 15.45
N MET A 231 2.57 -0.42 15.26
CA MET A 231 2.92 0.50 16.33
C MET A 231 2.47 1.92 15.99
N ALA A 232 1.98 2.65 17.00
CA ALA A 232 1.59 4.05 16.85
C ALA A 232 1.95 4.84 18.10
N ARG A 233 2.41 6.08 17.92
CA ARG A 233 2.58 7.03 19.03
C ARG A 233 1.22 7.55 19.46
N GLN A 234 0.88 7.40 20.74
CA GLN A 234 -0.31 8.02 21.32
C GLN A 234 0.04 9.46 21.74
N TRP A 235 -0.62 10.44 21.15
CA TRP A 235 -0.51 11.83 21.58
C TRP A 235 -1.38 12.08 22.81
N ALA A 236 -0.84 12.78 23.79
CA ALA A 236 -1.49 13.09 25.07
C ALA A 236 -2.78 13.97 24.97
N GLY A 237 -3.30 14.21 23.78
CA GLY A 237 -4.52 14.99 23.53
C GLY A 237 -5.72 14.19 23.03
N MET A 238 -5.64 12.86 22.91
CA MET A 238 -6.67 12.02 22.30
C MET A 238 -7.21 10.95 23.26
N ALA A 239 -7.78 11.36 24.34
CA ALA A 239 -8.75 10.53 25.07
C ALA A 239 -10.06 10.56 24.28
N GLY A 240 -10.29 9.60 23.36
CA GLY A 240 -11.59 9.39 22.73
C GLY A 240 -11.65 9.25 21.21
N SER A 241 -10.63 9.62 20.45
CA SER A 241 -10.57 9.33 19.01
C SER A 241 -9.11 9.29 18.58
N ALA A 242 -8.68 8.23 17.90
CA ALA A 242 -7.34 8.15 17.28
C ALA A 242 -7.33 9.07 16.04
N GLY A 243 -7.28 10.38 16.27
CA GLY A 243 -7.26 11.41 15.24
C GLY A 243 -5.84 11.69 14.78
N ILE A 244 -5.66 11.76 13.48
CA ILE A 244 -4.49 12.26 12.79
C ILE A 244 -4.43 13.78 12.99
N PRO A 245 -3.25 14.42 13.19
CA PRO A 245 -3.16 15.87 13.20
C PRO A 245 -3.64 16.42 11.84
N GLY A 246 -4.74 17.17 11.83
CA GLY A 246 -5.34 17.75 10.62
C GLY A 246 -6.87 17.56 10.48
N SER A 247 -7.52 16.69 11.27
CA SER A 247 -8.97 16.45 11.18
C SER A 247 -9.83 17.38 12.07
N ALA A 248 -9.39 18.59 12.38
CA ALA A 248 -10.21 19.58 13.04
C ALA A 248 -11.13 20.26 12.01
N GLY A 249 -12.31 19.67 11.77
CA GLY A 249 -13.31 20.38 11.00
C GLY A 249 -14.36 19.57 10.26
N ILE A 250 -14.92 18.47 10.82
CA ILE A 250 -16.26 17.98 10.42
C ILE A 250 -16.93 17.31 11.63
N ALA A 251 -17.37 18.12 12.58
CA ALA A 251 -18.33 17.73 13.61
C ALA A 251 -19.60 18.54 13.38
N GLY A 252 -20.56 18.00 12.65
CA GLY A 252 -21.86 18.62 12.46
C GLY A 252 -22.72 17.87 11.47
N ALA A 253 -23.71 17.16 12.00
CA ALA A 253 -24.86 16.55 11.33
C ALA A 253 -24.76 15.06 10.99
N VAL A 254 -25.09 14.19 11.93
CA VAL A 254 -25.86 12.97 11.64
C VAL A 254 -26.93 12.81 12.72
N GLY A 255 -28.15 13.17 12.36
CA GLY A 255 -29.39 12.85 13.09
C GLY A 255 -29.71 11.36 12.91
N ALA A 256 -30.29 10.80 13.95
CA ALA A 256 -30.76 9.43 14.11
C ALA A 256 -31.67 8.95 12.98
N MET A 257 -31.47 7.73 12.50
CA MET A 257 -32.54 6.85 11.99
C MET A 257 -32.12 5.36 12.07
N GLY A 258 -32.94 4.62 12.85
CA GLY A 258 -33.47 3.30 12.50
C GLY A 258 -32.59 2.06 12.61
N ALA A 259 -32.86 1.29 13.68
CA ALA A 259 -32.41 -0.09 13.85
C ALA A 259 -33.06 -1.04 12.82
N GLY A 260 -32.23 -1.99 12.30
CA GLY A 260 -32.70 -3.14 11.54
C GLY A 260 -31.60 -4.20 11.52
N ALA A 261 -31.89 -5.34 12.16
CA ALA A 261 -31.03 -6.46 12.48
C ALA A 261 -30.49 -7.17 11.25
N ASP A 262 -29.21 -7.67 11.34
CA ASP A 262 -28.92 -9.10 11.32
C ASP A 262 -27.43 -9.28 11.66
N ALA A 263 -27.20 -9.80 12.88
CA ALA A 263 -25.88 -10.09 13.40
C ALA A 263 -25.44 -11.48 12.91
N VAL A 264 -24.54 -11.51 11.91
CA VAL A 264 -23.75 -12.69 11.62
C VAL A 264 -22.57 -12.71 12.61
N ALA A 265 -22.52 -13.76 13.43
CA ALA A 265 -21.50 -13.98 14.44
C ALA A 265 -20.10 -14.03 13.82
N ARG A 266 -19.22 -13.10 14.24
CA ARG A 266 -17.79 -13.08 13.90
C ARG A 266 -17.03 -14.09 14.77
N PRO A 267 -16.12 -14.93 14.23
CA PRO A 267 -15.27 -15.78 15.04
C PRO A 267 -14.28 -14.96 15.84
N GLY A 268 -14.12 -15.37 17.08
CA GLY A 268 -13.45 -14.77 18.21
C GLY A 268 -12.16 -13.96 17.94
N VAL A 269 -12.25 -12.68 18.28
CA VAL A 269 -11.08 -11.83 18.56
C VAL A 269 -10.52 -12.26 19.91
N VAL A 270 -9.37 -12.94 19.92
CA VAL A 270 -8.59 -13.16 21.13
C VAL A 270 -7.77 -11.89 21.38
N ALA A 271 -8.31 -10.95 22.12
CA ALA A 271 -7.55 -9.88 22.71
C ALA A 271 -6.64 -10.50 23.80
N GLY A 272 -5.40 -10.76 23.45
CA GLY A 272 -4.38 -11.21 24.40
C GLY A 272 -4.02 -10.07 25.35
N THR A 273 -4.79 -9.88 26.42
CA THR A 273 -4.43 -9.08 27.60
C THR A 273 -3.81 -9.98 28.65
N GLY A 274 -2.60 -10.48 28.40
CA GLY A 274 -1.78 -11.16 29.41
C GLY A 274 -0.42 -10.49 29.45
N PRO A 275 0.18 -10.25 30.65
CA PRO A 275 1.52 -9.70 30.72
C PRO A 275 2.51 -10.73 30.15
N ALA A 276 3.18 -10.37 29.07
CA ALA A 276 4.32 -11.13 28.57
C ALA A 276 5.43 -11.09 29.63
N PRO A 277 6.11 -12.23 29.92
CA PRO A 277 7.14 -12.27 30.93
C PRO A 277 8.35 -11.45 30.47
N GLY A 278 8.75 -10.46 31.28
CA GLY A 278 10.10 -9.93 31.36
C GLY A 278 10.54 -8.92 30.30
N TRP A 279 9.79 -7.85 30.07
CA TRP A 279 10.30 -6.68 29.35
C TRP A 279 10.58 -5.55 30.33
N GLY A 280 11.87 -5.26 30.53
CA GLY A 280 12.29 -4.02 31.14
C GLY A 280 11.73 -2.86 30.29
N ALA A 281 10.78 -2.12 30.86
CA ALA A 281 10.25 -0.93 30.20
C ALA A 281 11.41 0.02 29.91
N ASP A 282 11.70 0.21 28.61
CA ASP A 282 12.72 1.14 28.15
C ASP A 282 12.40 2.53 28.69
N ARG A 283 13.32 3.14 29.44
CA ARG A 283 13.16 4.49 30.02
C ARG A 283 12.94 5.55 28.94
N GLN A 284 13.49 5.34 27.74
CA GLN A 284 13.29 6.23 26.58
C GLN A 284 11.87 6.17 26.03
N ALA A 285 11.15 5.03 26.12
CA ALA A 285 9.76 4.91 25.71
C ALA A 285 8.82 5.74 26.61
N ARG A 286 9.19 5.95 27.87
CA ARG A 286 8.42 6.79 28.81
C ARG A 286 8.56 8.28 28.52
N GLU A 287 9.68 8.71 27.96
CA GLU A 287 9.90 10.13 27.58
C GLU A 287 9.28 10.49 26.23
N LYS A 288 9.02 9.51 25.36
CA LYS A 288 8.48 9.71 23.98
C LYS A 288 6.94 9.57 23.85
N GLY A 289 6.21 9.45 24.95
CA GLY A 289 4.76 9.24 24.96
C GLY A 289 4.35 7.77 24.90
N LEU A 290 3.08 7.49 25.22
CA LEU A 290 2.54 6.12 25.22
C LEU A 290 2.53 5.55 23.77
N VAL A 291 3.15 4.39 23.56
CA VAL A 291 3.16 3.69 22.26
C VAL A 291 2.12 2.57 22.28
N ALA A 292 1.14 2.64 21.38
CA ALA A 292 0.24 1.52 21.13
C ALA A 292 0.97 0.48 20.28
N ARG A 293 0.89 -0.80 20.68
CA ARG A 293 1.44 -1.94 19.95
C ARG A 293 0.37 -3.01 19.77
N VAL A 294 0.23 -3.49 18.56
CA VAL A 294 -0.75 -4.53 18.19
C VAL A 294 -0.07 -5.53 17.27
N ARG A 295 -0.26 -6.82 17.51
CA ARG A 295 0.21 -7.90 16.64
C ARG A 295 -0.92 -8.86 16.34
N PHE A 296 -1.06 -9.27 15.08
CA PHE A 296 -1.96 -10.33 14.66
C PHE A 296 -1.16 -11.44 13.97
N ALA A 297 -1.53 -12.69 14.24
CA ALA A 297 -1.11 -13.82 13.42
C ALA A 297 -1.76 -13.73 12.03
N ALA A 298 -1.16 -14.35 11.03
CA ALA A 298 -1.73 -14.42 9.71
C ALA A 298 -3.11 -15.09 9.75
N VAL A 299 -4.03 -14.57 8.94
CA VAL A 299 -5.31 -15.25 8.67
C VAL A 299 -5.01 -16.47 7.80
N PRO A 300 -5.45 -17.68 8.19
CA PRO A 300 -5.24 -18.88 7.39
C PRO A 300 -5.84 -18.71 5.98
N ALA A 301 -5.04 -18.97 4.94
CA ALA A 301 -5.47 -18.91 3.56
C ALA A 301 -4.77 -19.98 2.73
N GLN A 302 -5.45 -20.47 1.70
CA GLN A 302 -4.79 -21.30 0.69
C GLN A 302 -4.02 -20.37 -0.26
N VAL A 303 -2.71 -20.41 -0.20
CA VAL A 303 -1.86 -19.55 -1.03
C VAL A 303 -1.84 -20.07 -2.47
N VAL A 304 -2.33 -19.25 -3.39
CA VAL A 304 -2.32 -19.48 -4.84
C VAL A 304 -1.35 -18.51 -5.51
N ASP A 305 -1.45 -17.21 -5.14
CA ASP A 305 -0.64 -16.13 -5.69
C ASP A 305 -0.41 -15.04 -4.64
N THR A 306 0.84 -14.68 -4.37
CA THR A 306 1.15 -13.63 -3.40
C THR A 306 1.18 -12.22 -4.00
N THR A 307 1.01 -12.08 -5.32
CA THR A 307 1.00 -10.79 -6.01
C THR A 307 -0.14 -9.92 -5.51
N GLY A 308 0.16 -8.66 -5.18
CA GLY A 308 -0.83 -7.70 -4.71
C GLY A 308 -1.34 -7.89 -3.27
N ALA A 309 -0.82 -8.88 -2.53
CA ALA A 309 -1.21 -9.08 -1.13
C ALA A 309 -0.83 -7.88 -0.24
N GLY A 310 0.32 -7.27 -0.52
CA GLY A 310 0.74 -6.01 0.12
C GLY A 310 -0.23 -4.87 -0.17
N ASP A 311 -0.61 -4.70 -1.44
CA ASP A 311 -1.55 -3.65 -1.86
C ASP A 311 -2.93 -3.81 -1.20
N ALA A 312 -3.41 -5.06 -1.09
CA ALA A 312 -4.65 -5.39 -0.41
C ALA A 312 -4.57 -5.11 1.10
N PHE A 313 -3.45 -5.46 1.74
CA PHE A 313 -3.18 -5.15 3.14
C PHE A 313 -3.21 -3.64 3.38
N ASP A 314 -2.50 -2.88 2.55
CA ASP A 314 -2.41 -1.42 2.65
C ASP A 314 -3.78 -0.76 2.47
N ALA A 315 -4.58 -1.24 1.51
CA ALA A 315 -5.96 -0.79 1.32
C ALA A 315 -6.82 -1.09 2.55
N GLY A 316 -6.74 -2.29 3.11
CA GLY A 316 -7.47 -2.67 4.32
C GLY A 316 -7.11 -1.81 5.52
N PHE A 317 -5.82 -1.51 5.70
CA PHE A 317 -5.34 -0.61 6.73
C PHE A 317 -5.93 0.79 6.58
N VAL A 318 -5.80 1.38 5.40
CA VAL A 318 -6.26 2.75 5.12
C VAL A 318 -7.79 2.87 5.20
N LEU A 319 -8.54 1.85 4.77
CA LEU A 319 -10.00 1.82 4.84
C LEU A 319 -10.52 2.06 6.27
N GLU A 320 -9.95 1.37 7.25
CA GLU A 320 -10.39 1.50 8.64
C GLU A 320 -9.72 2.68 9.35
N TYR A 321 -8.41 2.88 9.10
CA TYR A 321 -7.68 3.95 9.77
C TYR A 321 -8.18 5.35 9.39
N SER A 322 -8.53 5.56 8.12
CA SER A 322 -9.11 6.83 7.63
C SER A 322 -10.50 7.14 8.20
N ARG A 323 -11.19 6.14 8.76
CA ARG A 323 -12.48 6.30 9.48
C ARG A 323 -12.33 6.55 10.97
N GLY A 324 -11.08 6.55 11.47
CA GLY A 324 -10.81 6.68 12.91
C GLY A 324 -11.00 5.41 13.72
N ALA A 325 -11.02 4.23 13.09
CA ALA A 325 -11.24 2.95 13.76
C ALA A 325 -10.08 2.50 14.66
N GLY A 326 -8.96 3.21 14.62
CA GLY A 326 -7.79 2.90 15.43
C GLY A 326 -6.91 1.75 14.90
N LEU A 327 -5.72 1.61 15.48
CA LEU A 327 -4.65 0.73 14.99
C LEU A 327 -5.08 -0.75 14.91
N ALA A 328 -5.75 -1.27 15.94
CA ALA A 328 -6.10 -2.70 16.01
C ALA A 328 -7.13 -3.10 14.94
N ALA A 329 -8.18 -2.31 14.75
CA ALA A 329 -9.21 -2.59 13.74
C ALA A 329 -8.62 -2.48 12.33
N SER A 330 -7.77 -1.48 12.09
CA SER A 330 -7.10 -1.27 10.80
C SER A 330 -6.18 -2.44 10.43
N LEU A 331 -5.38 -2.94 11.38
CA LEU A 331 -4.53 -4.11 11.16
C LEU A 331 -5.33 -5.39 10.97
N ALA A 332 -6.46 -5.56 11.68
CA ALA A 332 -7.31 -6.74 11.53
C ALA A 332 -7.88 -6.83 10.11
N LEU A 333 -8.46 -5.74 9.58
CA LEU A 333 -8.95 -5.70 8.19
C LEU A 333 -7.83 -5.83 7.17
N ALA A 334 -6.68 -5.17 7.39
CA ALA A 334 -5.50 -5.28 6.54
C ALA A 334 -5.03 -6.73 6.38
N ASN A 335 -4.90 -7.44 7.51
CA ASN A 335 -4.49 -8.85 7.55
C ASN A 335 -5.49 -9.77 6.83
N GLU A 336 -6.80 -9.53 7.01
CA GLU A 336 -7.87 -10.26 6.31
C GLU A 336 -7.82 -10.01 4.80
N MET A 337 -7.66 -8.76 4.36
CA MET A 337 -7.61 -8.42 2.94
C MET A 337 -6.37 -8.99 2.26
N GLY A 338 -5.20 -8.93 2.90
CA GLY A 338 -3.99 -9.58 2.43
C GLY A 338 -4.16 -11.10 2.26
N ALA A 339 -4.80 -11.77 3.23
CA ALA A 339 -5.10 -13.19 3.16
C ALA A 339 -6.10 -13.55 2.04
N ARG A 340 -7.07 -12.69 1.77
CA ARG A 340 -8.01 -12.88 0.63
C ARG A 340 -7.29 -12.73 -0.71
N ALA A 341 -6.36 -11.78 -0.82
CA ALA A 341 -5.62 -11.56 -2.05
C ALA A 341 -4.81 -12.79 -2.46
N VAL A 342 -4.12 -13.45 -1.52
CA VAL A 342 -3.28 -14.61 -1.83
C VAL A 342 -4.05 -15.86 -2.26
N SER A 343 -5.37 -15.91 -2.12
CA SER A 343 -6.20 -17.09 -2.44
C SER A 343 -6.64 -17.20 -3.89
N LYS A 344 -6.24 -16.28 -4.76
CA LYS A 344 -6.56 -16.26 -6.19
C LYS A 344 -5.37 -15.79 -7.03
N ILE A 345 -5.38 -16.09 -8.32
CA ILE A 345 -4.36 -15.60 -9.26
C ILE A 345 -4.61 -14.12 -9.56
N GLY A 346 -3.53 -13.33 -9.60
CA GLY A 346 -3.54 -11.90 -9.91
C GLY A 346 -3.68 -11.00 -8.69
N ALA A 347 -3.30 -9.74 -8.85
CA ALA A 347 -3.16 -8.77 -7.77
C ALA A 347 -4.50 -8.13 -7.31
N ARG A 348 -5.61 -8.41 -7.98
CA ARG A 348 -6.92 -7.77 -7.76
C ARG A 348 -8.07 -8.75 -7.61
#